data_e16ba7efa56a681cfd15a84aabe26c8f
#
_entry.id   e16ba7efa56a681cfd15a84aabe26c8f
#
_cell.length_a   1.000
_cell.length_b   1.000
_cell.length_c   1.000
_cell.angle_alpha   90.00
_cell.angle_beta   90.00
_cell.angle_gamma   90.00
#
_symmetry.space_group_name_H-M   'P 1'
#
loop_
_entity.id
_entity.type
_entity.pdbx_description
1 polymer ?
#
loop_
_entity_poly.entity_id
_entity_poly.type
_entity_poly.pdbx_seq_one_letter_code
_entity_poly.pdbx_strand_id
1 'polypeptide(L)'
;MKETLFNILKTMVLLAAIAGLFYISNMSTTSANIIKTDNPNLTIFGDNIDSSYQPYIKDGKVYISTKTVGNFIDDKIVFASDTQKLIITTDDGLYKFKFNNTTATKNLKEYNCGEALIKYNDSAYIAVDAIKDIYNIKSDYNEETNAITIDKKGTSDLPLNYNKVNVYSDLRTDSNILETIGVNNTVTVYTESLKHNRWYKVKTDSGKIGYIEKSAVTVKTEEEIEQEQKQEQKAQEKIIGFWQYGSKVETLGEKIDTVDVVMPTWFALSSEEGSIEIKFSKEYYQKAKANGYKIWPIMTNGIDSESNKYVEFTSKCMNSEQSREVLIKNIVDILNTYNIDGINIDFENMREADKYMYTQFLRELHPVMKENGKTLTADIYFTSYIDRMGVGHACDYVMLMGYDQRGNWSTEAGSISEISWVEDQIISLINDSQIEPSRIILGVPFYTRLWNEAQDGTLTTNVYSMQNSQDFIDKYHLEKKMDEEAGQNYVELNDTYVTYKLWVEDADSMQKRADLINKYELAGVAAWQRGFETPDIWTVLNNALKTK
;
A
#
# COMPACT_ATOMS: atom_id res chain seq x y z
N MET A 1 -72.67 47.42 -14.67
CA MET A 1 -71.54 48.30 -14.13
C MET A 1 -70.75 47.60 -13.03
N LYS A 2 -71.34 46.88 -12.05
CA LYS A 2 -70.54 46.18 -11.03
C LYS A 2 -69.74 44.95 -11.56
N GLU A 3 -70.33 44.19 -12.50
CA GLU A 3 -69.64 43.04 -13.12
C GLU A 3 -68.46 43.45 -14.03
N THR A 4 -68.61 44.53 -14.75
CA THR A 4 -67.60 45.07 -15.65
C THR A 4 -66.40 45.56 -14.82
N LEU A 5 -66.63 46.22 -13.68
CA LEU A 5 -65.62 46.70 -12.77
C LEU A 5 -64.85 45.54 -12.11
N PHE A 6 -65.56 44.45 -11.76
CA PHE A 6 -64.98 43.25 -11.18
C PHE A 6 -64.07 42.51 -12.17
N ASN A 7 -64.47 42.42 -13.43
CA ASN A 7 -63.68 41.80 -14.48
C ASN A 7 -62.41 42.61 -14.83
N ILE A 8 -62.50 43.97 -14.83
CA ILE A 8 -61.37 44.85 -15.01
C ILE A 8 -60.35 44.68 -13.84
N LEU A 9 -60.90 44.59 -12.61
CA LEU A 9 -60.03 44.37 -11.42
C LEU A 9 -59.32 43.02 -11.46
N LYS A 10 -60.01 41.96 -11.88
CA LYS A 10 -59.42 40.61 -12.08
C LYS A 10 -58.32 40.61 -13.14
N THR A 11 -58.55 41.32 -14.26
CA THR A 11 -57.57 41.43 -15.34
C THR A 11 -56.33 42.23 -14.90
N MET A 12 -56.52 43.30 -14.12
CA MET A 12 -55.39 44.05 -13.53
C MET A 12 -54.60 43.25 -12.54
N VAL A 13 -55.25 42.44 -11.68
CA VAL A 13 -54.55 41.56 -10.73
C VAL A 13 -53.80 40.46 -11.47
N LEU A 14 -54.37 39.88 -12.54
CA LEU A 14 -53.70 38.89 -13.37
C LEU A 14 -52.48 39.47 -14.11
N LEU A 15 -52.63 40.68 -14.66
CA LEU A 15 -51.52 41.39 -15.32
C LEU A 15 -50.39 41.77 -14.33
N ALA A 16 -50.78 42.20 -13.12
CA ALA A 16 -49.78 42.48 -12.06
C ALA A 16 -49.07 41.20 -11.59
N ALA A 17 -49.79 40.04 -11.51
CA ALA A 17 -49.20 38.76 -11.19
C ALA A 17 -48.23 38.27 -12.30
N ILE A 18 -48.62 38.45 -13.59
CA ILE A 18 -47.77 38.12 -14.73
C ILE A 18 -46.54 39.04 -14.79
N ALA A 19 -46.70 40.33 -14.55
CA ALA A 19 -45.60 41.29 -14.47
C ALA A 19 -44.65 41.00 -13.28
N GLY A 20 -45.21 40.59 -12.14
CA GLY A 20 -44.47 40.13 -10.98
C GLY A 20 -43.67 38.84 -11.25
N LEU A 21 -44.26 37.88 -11.96
CA LEU A 21 -43.58 36.66 -12.39
C LEU A 21 -42.47 36.96 -13.43
N PHE A 22 -42.71 37.89 -14.36
CA PHE A 22 -41.72 38.36 -15.31
C PHE A 22 -40.55 39.11 -14.61
N TYR A 23 -40.87 39.92 -13.60
CA TYR A 23 -39.87 40.60 -12.79
C TYR A 23 -39.05 39.64 -11.96
N ILE A 24 -39.67 38.64 -11.34
CA ILE A 24 -38.99 37.57 -10.59
C ILE A 24 -38.16 36.68 -11.52
N SER A 25 -38.65 36.36 -12.75
CA SER A 25 -37.86 35.58 -13.72
C SER A 25 -36.66 36.34 -14.28
N ASN A 26 -36.78 37.64 -14.41
CA ASN A 26 -35.63 38.50 -14.81
C ASN A 26 -34.68 38.82 -13.65
N MET A 27 -35.12 38.73 -12.38
CA MET A 27 -34.21 38.83 -11.23
C MET A 27 -33.41 37.53 -11.01
N SER A 28 -33.88 36.39 -11.53
CA SER A 28 -33.13 35.13 -11.47
C SER A 28 -32.02 34.99 -12.51
N THR A 29 -31.85 35.97 -13.40
CA THR A 29 -30.75 36.06 -14.38
C THR A 29 -29.65 37.07 -13.99
N THR A 30 -29.68 37.57 -12.77
CA THR A 30 -28.47 38.20 -12.25
C THR A 30 -27.44 37.09 -12.08
N SER A 31 -26.48 37.04 -13.01
CA SER A 31 -25.17 36.44 -12.75
C SER A 31 -24.82 36.82 -11.33
N ALA A 32 -24.64 35.82 -10.46
CA ALA A 32 -24.09 36.08 -9.13
C ALA A 32 -22.85 36.96 -9.43
N ASN A 33 -22.85 38.22 -8.99
CA ASN A 33 -21.67 39.05 -9.05
C ASN A 33 -20.61 38.26 -8.30
N ILE A 34 -19.71 37.67 -9.06
CA ILE A 34 -18.56 36.96 -8.47
C ILE A 34 -17.77 38.06 -7.78
N ILE A 35 -17.94 38.16 -6.47
CA ILE A 35 -17.23 39.15 -5.67
C ILE A 35 -15.78 38.70 -5.67
N LYS A 36 -14.92 39.48 -6.30
CA LYS A 36 -13.47 39.27 -6.17
C LYS A 36 -13.11 39.40 -4.70
N THR A 37 -12.64 38.32 -4.10
CA THR A 37 -12.15 38.33 -2.72
C THR A 37 -10.71 38.81 -2.68
N ASP A 38 -10.30 39.48 -1.60
CA ASP A 38 -8.91 39.93 -1.42
C ASP A 38 -7.94 38.74 -1.39
N ASN A 39 -8.40 37.62 -0.85
CA ASN A 39 -7.68 36.35 -0.82
C ASN A 39 -8.23 35.40 -1.89
N PRO A 40 -7.38 34.62 -2.59
CA PRO A 40 -7.83 33.64 -3.58
C PRO A 40 -8.74 32.58 -2.95
N ASN A 41 -9.87 32.29 -3.58
CA ASN A 41 -10.71 31.13 -3.24
C ASN A 41 -10.08 29.87 -3.81
N LEU A 42 -9.89 28.85 -2.99
CA LEU A 42 -9.33 27.55 -3.40
C LEU A 42 -10.41 26.49 -3.44
N THR A 43 -10.50 25.80 -4.56
CA THR A 43 -11.33 24.59 -4.72
C THR A 43 -10.42 23.43 -5.10
N ILE A 44 -10.53 22.31 -4.39
CA ILE A 44 -9.79 21.07 -4.68
C ILE A 44 -10.80 19.95 -4.90
N PHE A 45 -10.72 19.29 -6.07
CA PHE A 45 -11.62 18.19 -6.46
C PHE A 45 -13.11 18.53 -6.28
N GLY A 46 -13.46 19.79 -6.53
CA GLY A 46 -14.83 20.28 -6.44
C GLY A 46 -15.29 20.71 -5.04
N ASP A 47 -14.45 20.61 -4.04
CA ASP A 47 -14.77 21.10 -2.69
C ASP A 47 -14.12 22.45 -2.42
N ASN A 48 -14.91 23.40 -1.90
CA ASN A 48 -14.40 24.67 -1.45
C ASN A 48 -13.53 24.46 -0.21
N ILE A 49 -12.30 24.95 -0.24
CA ILE A 49 -11.34 24.79 0.84
C ILE A 49 -11.44 25.98 1.78
N ASP A 50 -11.43 25.69 3.08
CA ASP A 50 -11.50 26.70 4.13
C ASP A 50 -10.38 27.75 4.01
N SER A 51 -10.70 28.98 4.35
CA SER A 51 -9.79 30.13 4.24
C SER A 51 -8.51 30.00 5.08
N SER A 52 -8.43 29.05 6.02
CA SER A 52 -7.19 28.75 6.74
C SER A 52 -6.12 28.05 5.88
N TYR A 53 -6.48 27.55 4.69
CA TYR A 53 -5.59 26.90 3.73
C TYR A 53 -5.27 27.83 2.53
N GLN A 54 -4.97 29.08 2.82
CA GLN A 54 -4.74 30.11 1.80
C GLN A 54 -3.67 29.68 0.79
N PRO A 55 -3.98 29.66 -0.53
CA PRO A 55 -2.96 29.55 -1.56
C PRO A 55 -2.15 30.84 -1.66
N TYR A 56 -0.95 30.75 -2.22
CA TYR A 56 -0.09 31.88 -2.48
C TYR A 56 0.21 31.98 -3.97
N ILE A 57 0.07 33.16 -4.55
CA ILE A 57 0.37 33.41 -5.96
C ILE A 57 1.65 34.25 -6.04
N LYS A 58 2.65 33.73 -6.76
CA LYS A 58 3.93 34.40 -7.02
C LYS A 58 4.26 34.29 -8.50
N ASP A 59 4.45 35.41 -9.17
CA ASP A 59 4.82 35.48 -10.58
C ASP A 59 3.90 34.63 -11.49
N GLY A 60 2.58 34.67 -11.24
CA GLY A 60 1.57 33.94 -11.97
C GLY A 60 1.51 32.43 -11.64
N LYS A 61 2.35 31.94 -10.72
CA LYS A 61 2.35 30.54 -10.26
C LYS A 61 1.55 30.38 -8.98
N VAL A 62 0.78 29.31 -8.92
CA VAL A 62 -0.01 28.92 -7.74
C VAL A 62 0.83 28.04 -6.84
N TYR A 63 0.93 28.43 -5.57
CA TYR A 63 1.53 27.65 -4.50
C TYR A 63 0.47 27.29 -3.46
N ILE A 64 0.49 26.06 -2.99
CA ILE A 64 -0.35 25.58 -1.88
C ILE A 64 0.53 25.09 -0.74
N SER A 65 0.04 25.22 0.49
CA SER A 65 0.82 24.76 1.65
C SER A 65 0.99 23.24 1.63
N THR A 66 2.09 22.75 2.16
CA THR A 66 2.28 21.28 2.33
C THR A 66 1.18 20.68 3.20
N LYS A 67 0.61 21.46 4.13
CA LYS A 67 -0.57 21.07 4.91
C LYS A 67 -1.80 20.88 4.01
N THR A 68 -1.99 21.75 3.02
CA THR A 68 -3.08 21.61 2.02
C THR A 68 -2.90 20.33 1.20
N VAL A 69 -1.68 20.07 0.74
CA VAL A 69 -1.39 18.81 0.03
C VAL A 69 -1.71 17.61 0.92
N GLY A 70 -1.21 17.60 2.16
CA GLY A 70 -1.40 16.48 3.10
C GLY A 70 -2.85 16.21 3.46
N ASN A 71 -3.69 17.25 3.53
CA ASN A 71 -5.08 17.08 3.93
C ASN A 71 -6.04 16.76 2.77
N PHE A 72 -5.71 17.17 1.54
CA PHE A 72 -6.67 17.13 0.43
C PHE A 72 -6.18 16.39 -0.82
N ILE A 73 -4.87 16.10 -0.93
CA ILE A 73 -4.30 15.48 -2.14
C ILE A 73 -3.60 14.16 -1.80
N ASP A 74 -2.71 14.16 -0.81
CA ASP A 74 -1.89 13.01 -0.44
C ASP A 74 -1.46 13.10 1.04
N ASP A 75 -2.06 12.29 1.88
CA ASP A 75 -1.79 12.22 3.32
C ASP A 75 -0.45 11.56 3.68
N LYS A 76 0.27 11.03 2.69
CA LYS A 76 1.54 10.32 2.85
C LYS A 76 2.77 11.19 2.61
N ILE A 77 2.59 12.48 2.29
CA ILE A 77 3.72 13.38 2.15
C ILE A 77 4.45 13.56 3.49
N VAL A 78 5.77 13.66 3.43
CA VAL A 78 6.61 13.85 4.61
C VAL A 78 7.46 15.10 4.44
N PHE A 79 7.47 15.97 5.46
CA PHE A 79 8.44 17.04 5.56
C PHE A 79 9.57 16.63 6.51
N ALA A 80 10.75 16.35 5.94
CA ALA A 80 11.94 15.98 6.69
C ALA A 80 12.60 17.23 7.29
N SER A 81 12.53 17.37 8.62
CA SER A 81 13.06 18.54 9.31
C SER A 81 14.59 18.58 9.37
N ASP A 82 15.24 17.44 9.37
CA ASP A 82 16.71 17.28 9.38
C ASP A 82 17.36 17.82 8.09
N THR A 83 16.76 17.56 6.95
CA THR A 83 17.29 17.96 5.64
C THR A 83 16.50 19.09 4.98
N GLN A 84 15.40 19.55 5.61
CA GLN A 84 14.50 20.59 5.09
C GLN A 84 13.95 20.25 3.69
N LYS A 85 13.61 18.98 3.46
CA LYS A 85 13.06 18.48 2.21
C LYS A 85 11.58 18.11 2.36
N LEU A 86 10.78 18.39 1.33
CA LEU A 86 9.47 17.76 1.14
C LEU A 86 9.67 16.47 0.35
N ILE A 87 9.15 15.37 0.87
CA ILE A 87 9.21 14.03 0.27
C ILE A 87 7.82 13.65 -0.17
N ILE A 88 7.70 13.24 -1.42
CA ILE A 88 6.48 12.70 -2.03
C ILE A 88 6.83 11.31 -2.57
N THR A 89 6.04 10.31 -2.20
CA THR A 89 6.20 8.93 -2.66
C THR A 89 4.95 8.46 -3.38
N THR A 90 5.11 7.95 -4.59
CA THR A 90 4.07 7.30 -5.38
C THR A 90 4.59 5.93 -5.83
N ASP A 91 3.75 5.10 -6.44
CA ASP A 91 4.16 3.78 -6.95
C ASP A 91 5.29 3.87 -7.99
N ASP A 92 5.42 5.01 -8.68
CA ASP A 92 6.40 5.20 -9.76
C ASP A 92 7.49 6.24 -9.44
N GLY A 93 7.44 6.88 -8.27
CA GLY A 93 8.39 7.95 -7.99
C GLY A 93 8.58 8.32 -6.54
N LEU A 94 9.85 8.41 -6.15
CA LEU A 94 10.33 9.11 -4.95
C LEU A 94 10.78 10.50 -5.36
N TYR A 95 10.02 11.53 -4.98
CA TYR A 95 10.33 12.92 -5.28
C TYR A 95 10.78 13.65 -4.02
N LYS A 96 11.89 14.41 -4.10
CA LYS A 96 12.39 15.21 -2.99
C LYS A 96 12.65 16.64 -3.45
N PHE A 97 11.96 17.58 -2.80
CA PHE A 97 12.07 19.02 -3.07
C PHE A 97 12.75 19.72 -1.90
N LYS A 98 13.64 20.67 -2.19
CA LYS A 98 14.34 21.46 -1.20
C LYS A 98 13.97 22.94 -1.35
N PHE A 99 13.92 23.68 -0.23
CA PHE A 99 13.61 25.10 -0.24
C PHE A 99 14.53 25.91 -1.17
N ASN A 100 13.90 26.82 -1.92
CA ASN A 100 14.58 27.79 -2.77
C ASN A 100 15.59 27.13 -3.73
N ASN A 101 15.36 25.88 -4.11
CA ASN A 101 16.17 25.18 -5.07
C ASN A 101 15.38 25.00 -6.37
N THR A 102 16.06 25.14 -7.50
CA THR A 102 15.48 24.92 -8.84
C THR A 102 15.61 23.48 -9.31
N THR A 103 16.32 22.65 -8.55
CA THR A 103 16.43 21.20 -8.79
C THR A 103 15.76 20.41 -7.67
N ALA A 104 15.14 19.32 -8.05
CA ALA A 104 14.61 18.28 -7.17
C ALA A 104 15.18 16.92 -7.60
N THR A 105 14.91 15.86 -6.84
CA THR A 105 15.25 14.52 -7.28
C THR A 105 13.99 13.70 -7.55
N LYS A 106 14.05 12.83 -8.57
CA LYS A 106 13.12 11.72 -8.79
C LYS A 106 13.95 10.43 -8.77
N ASN A 107 13.61 9.50 -7.89
CA ASN A 107 14.32 8.21 -7.76
C ASN A 107 15.85 8.40 -7.67
N LEU A 108 16.29 9.32 -6.82
CA LEU A 108 17.69 9.72 -6.58
C LEU A 108 18.37 10.47 -7.75
N LYS A 109 17.69 10.71 -8.89
CA LYS A 109 18.22 11.44 -10.05
C LYS A 109 17.74 12.88 -10.04
N GLU A 110 18.65 13.83 -10.22
CA GLU A 110 18.29 15.25 -10.28
C GLU A 110 17.54 15.62 -11.55
N TYR A 111 16.58 16.52 -11.42
CA TYR A 111 15.89 17.16 -12.53
C TYR A 111 15.55 18.62 -12.19
N ASN A 112 15.33 19.45 -13.22
CA ASN A 112 14.92 20.83 -13.03
C ASN A 112 13.41 20.91 -12.74
N CYS A 113 13.05 21.44 -11.59
CA CYS A 113 11.66 21.63 -11.16
C CYS A 113 11.26 23.13 -11.06
N GLY A 114 12.17 24.06 -11.39
CA GLY A 114 12.02 25.47 -11.09
C GLY A 114 11.97 25.71 -9.57
N GLU A 115 11.56 26.88 -9.14
CA GLU A 115 11.37 27.19 -7.71
C GLU A 115 10.08 26.49 -7.22
N ALA A 116 10.21 25.19 -6.89
CA ALA A 116 9.07 24.36 -6.54
C ALA A 116 8.64 24.50 -5.07
N LEU A 117 9.58 24.52 -4.13
CA LEU A 117 9.31 24.59 -2.69
C LEU A 117 9.82 25.91 -2.12
N ILE A 118 8.92 26.66 -1.50
CA ILE A 118 9.22 27.96 -0.89
C ILE A 118 8.74 28.02 0.56
N LYS A 119 9.29 28.94 1.33
CA LYS A 119 8.78 29.30 2.65
C LYS A 119 7.93 30.57 2.55
N TYR A 120 6.68 30.52 3.00
CA TYR A 120 5.77 31.65 3.05
C TYR A 120 5.00 31.63 4.38
N ASN A 121 4.97 32.76 5.11
CA ASN A 121 4.35 32.89 6.44
C ASN A 121 4.73 31.72 7.38
N ASP A 122 6.03 31.44 7.49
CA ASP A 122 6.61 30.35 8.31
C ASP A 122 6.14 28.93 7.96
N SER A 123 5.46 28.74 6.84
CA SER A 123 4.98 27.46 6.34
C SER A 123 5.65 27.09 5.03
N ALA A 124 5.74 25.79 4.76
CA ALA A 124 6.23 25.27 3.49
C ALA A 124 5.11 25.28 2.44
N TYR A 125 5.38 25.83 1.26
CA TYR A 125 4.48 25.89 0.13
C TYR A 125 5.12 25.26 -1.10
N ILE A 126 4.34 24.43 -1.81
CA ILE A 126 4.77 23.77 -3.06
C ILE A 126 4.02 24.36 -4.26
N ALA A 127 4.73 24.61 -5.36
CA ALA A 127 4.12 25.01 -6.61
C ALA A 127 3.24 23.89 -7.16
N VAL A 128 1.99 24.17 -7.51
CA VAL A 128 1.08 23.15 -8.06
C VAL A 128 1.65 22.59 -9.36
N ASP A 129 2.30 23.41 -10.18
CA ASP A 129 2.99 22.97 -11.40
C ASP A 129 4.06 21.90 -11.16
N ALA A 130 4.73 21.93 -10.01
CA ALA A 130 5.77 20.95 -9.69
C ALA A 130 5.19 19.57 -9.32
N ILE A 131 3.93 19.52 -8.88
CA ILE A 131 3.27 18.29 -8.45
C ILE A 131 2.15 17.83 -9.39
N LYS A 132 1.81 18.61 -10.42
CA LYS A 132 0.68 18.31 -11.32
C LYS A 132 0.79 16.98 -12.04
N ASP A 133 1.99 16.60 -12.47
CA ASP A 133 2.22 15.33 -13.16
C ASP A 133 2.45 14.17 -12.18
N ILE A 134 2.89 14.47 -10.95
CA ILE A 134 3.02 13.47 -9.88
C ILE A 134 1.65 12.93 -9.47
N TYR A 135 0.66 13.82 -9.30
CA TYR A 135 -0.69 13.46 -8.85
C TYR A 135 -1.73 13.40 -9.97
N ASN A 136 -1.30 13.56 -11.22
CA ASN A 136 -2.20 13.63 -12.38
C ASN A 136 -3.31 14.67 -12.17
N ILE A 137 -2.92 15.89 -11.76
CA ILE A 137 -3.83 17.01 -11.50
C ILE A 137 -3.61 18.14 -12.50
N LYS A 138 -4.61 19.00 -12.63
CA LYS A 138 -4.53 20.28 -13.33
C LYS A 138 -4.97 21.40 -12.38
N SER A 139 -4.44 22.61 -12.60
CA SER A 139 -4.88 23.80 -11.86
C SER A 139 -5.24 24.91 -12.83
N ASP A 140 -6.30 25.63 -12.51
CA ASP A 140 -6.73 26.83 -13.21
C ASP A 140 -6.80 27.99 -12.22
N TYR A 141 -6.25 29.15 -12.60
CA TYR A 141 -6.38 30.39 -11.86
C TYR A 141 -7.15 31.42 -12.69
N ASN A 142 -8.29 31.82 -12.19
CA ASN A 142 -9.10 32.88 -12.80
C ASN A 142 -8.80 34.22 -12.09
N GLU A 143 -8.11 35.14 -12.76
CA GLU A 143 -7.72 36.43 -12.19
C GLU A 143 -8.91 37.38 -11.94
N GLU A 144 -9.99 37.26 -12.73
CA GLU A 144 -11.18 38.14 -12.59
C GLU A 144 -11.93 37.81 -11.29
N THR A 145 -12.03 36.53 -10.96
CA THR A 145 -12.75 36.05 -9.79
C THR A 145 -11.86 35.77 -8.59
N ASN A 146 -10.53 35.85 -8.81
CA ASN A 146 -9.51 35.45 -7.84
C ASN A 146 -9.75 34.01 -7.30
N ALA A 147 -10.12 33.08 -8.19
CA ALA A 147 -10.44 31.71 -7.86
C ALA A 147 -9.41 30.74 -8.44
N ILE A 148 -8.99 29.78 -7.61
CA ILE A 148 -8.07 28.70 -7.98
C ILE A 148 -8.85 27.39 -7.91
N THR A 149 -8.77 26.58 -8.97
CA THR A 149 -9.31 25.22 -8.95
C THR A 149 -8.18 24.22 -9.20
N ILE A 150 -8.19 23.12 -8.44
CA ILE A 150 -7.30 21.96 -8.63
C ILE A 150 -8.18 20.74 -8.86
N ASP A 151 -8.04 20.10 -10.01
CA ASP A 151 -8.84 18.96 -10.43
C ASP A 151 -7.95 17.80 -10.89
N LYS A 152 -8.44 16.55 -10.83
CA LYS A 152 -7.74 15.41 -11.43
C LYS A 152 -7.84 15.46 -12.95
N LYS A 153 -6.74 15.18 -13.64
CA LYS A 153 -6.76 14.88 -15.08
C LYS A 153 -7.42 13.50 -15.29
N GLY A 154 -8.19 13.35 -16.36
CA GLY A 154 -8.77 12.07 -16.75
C GLY A 154 -10.23 11.86 -16.35
N THR A 155 -10.80 12.67 -15.43
CA THR A 155 -12.25 12.73 -15.18
C THR A 155 -12.91 13.90 -15.93
N SER A 156 -12.14 14.63 -16.72
CA SER A 156 -12.56 15.83 -17.47
C SER A 156 -12.89 15.52 -18.92
N ASP A 157 -13.63 16.42 -19.53
CA ASP A 157 -13.96 16.41 -20.95
C ASP A 157 -14.90 15.25 -21.34
N LEU A 158 -15.76 14.82 -20.38
CA LEU A 158 -16.78 13.82 -20.65
C LEU A 158 -17.95 14.45 -21.42
N PRO A 159 -18.30 13.96 -22.62
CA PRO A 159 -19.40 14.49 -23.40
C PRO A 159 -20.75 14.18 -22.78
N LEU A 160 -21.69 15.07 -23.00
CA LEU A 160 -23.08 14.88 -22.51
C LEU A 160 -23.90 13.99 -23.46
N ASN A 161 -24.78 13.17 -22.87
CA ASN A 161 -25.66 12.29 -23.60
C ASN A 161 -26.90 13.00 -24.19
N TYR A 162 -27.21 14.23 -23.71
CA TYR A 162 -28.41 14.95 -24.09
C TYR A 162 -28.11 16.39 -24.55
N ASN A 163 -28.95 16.90 -25.44
CA ASN A 163 -28.86 18.27 -25.98
C ASN A 163 -29.14 19.36 -24.94
N LYS A 164 -29.73 19.00 -23.83
CA LYS A 164 -30.08 19.93 -22.75
C LYS A 164 -29.98 19.22 -21.41
N VAL A 165 -28.99 19.64 -20.62
CA VAL A 165 -28.73 19.13 -19.27
C VAL A 165 -28.67 20.33 -18.33
N ASN A 166 -29.46 20.31 -17.27
CA ASN A 166 -29.39 21.32 -16.23
C ASN A 166 -28.37 20.92 -15.19
N VAL A 167 -27.51 21.85 -14.82
CA VAL A 167 -26.58 21.75 -13.70
C VAL A 167 -27.24 22.40 -12.49
N TYR A 168 -27.50 21.62 -11.47
CA TYR A 168 -28.24 22.04 -10.29
C TYR A 168 -27.30 22.45 -9.14
N SER A 169 -27.76 23.37 -8.28
CA SER A 169 -26.99 23.81 -7.10
C SER A 169 -26.98 22.78 -5.95
N ASP A 170 -27.89 21.80 -5.99
CA ASP A 170 -28.05 20.77 -4.96
C ASP A 170 -28.55 19.47 -5.61
N LEU A 171 -28.51 18.36 -4.89
CA LEU A 171 -28.93 17.01 -5.28
C LEU A 171 -30.45 16.87 -5.51
N ARG A 172 -31.08 17.89 -6.09
CA ARG A 172 -32.54 17.97 -6.31
C ARG A 172 -32.86 18.74 -7.60
N THR A 173 -33.84 18.25 -8.35
CA THR A 173 -34.26 18.87 -9.61
C THR A 173 -35.08 20.17 -9.42
N ASP A 174 -35.53 20.47 -8.22
CA ASP A 174 -36.20 21.72 -7.85
C ASP A 174 -35.27 22.77 -7.23
N SER A 175 -33.97 22.46 -7.13
CA SER A 175 -32.94 23.42 -6.72
C SER A 175 -32.62 24.41 -7.85
N ASN A 176 -31.86 25.46 -7.53
CA ASN A 176 -31.45 26.45 -8.53
C ASN A 176 -30.64 25.82 -9.67
N ILE A 177 -30.99 26.17 -10.91
CA ILE A 177 -30.20 25.81 -12.08
C ILE A 177 -29.05 26.80 -12.19
N LEU A 178 -27.83 26.28 -12.04
CA LEU A 178 -26.59 27.08 -12.17
C LEU A 178 -26.25 27.34 -13.65
N GLU A 179 -26.50 26.35 -14.50
CA GLU A 179 -26.23 26.39 -15.92
C GLU A 179 -27.07 25.35 -16.66
N THR A 180 -27.33 25.59 -17.94
CA THR A 180 -27.88 24.58 -18.86
C THR A 180 -26.88 24.36 -19.98
N ILE A 181 -26.45 23.12 -20.15
CA ILE A 181 -25.41 22.69 -21.10
C ILE A 181 -25.94 21.59 -22.02
N GLY A 182 -25.26 21.27 -23.10
CA GLY A 182 -25.70 20.30 -24.09
C GLY A 182 -24.55 19.51 -24.71
N VAL A 183 -24.83 18.68 -25.71
CA VAL A 183 -23.88 17.73 -26.33
C VAL A 183 -22.59 18.34 -26.88
N ASN A 184 -22.57 19.67 -27.09
CA ASN A 184 -21.35 20.37 -27.52
C ASN A 184 -20.47 20.81 -26.33
N ASN A 185 -20.92 20.56 -25.11
CA ASN A 185 -20.18 20.85 -23.90
C ASN A 185 -19.64 19.55 -23.33
N THR A 186 -18.60 19.67 -22.53
CA THR A 186 -18.04 18.61 -21.72
C THR A 186 -18.17 18.93 -20.24
N VAL A 187 -18.01 17.92 -19.39
CA VAL A 187 -17.98 18.10 -17.94
C VAL A 187 -16.85 17.31 -17.34
N THR A 188 -16.29 17.84 -16.25
CA THR A 188 -15.45 17.07 -15.34
C THR A 188 -16.34 16.45 -14.28
N VAL A 189 -16.38 15.12 -14.18
CA VAL A 189 -17.11 14.40 -13.11
C VAL A 189 -16.17 14.15 -11.95
N TYR A 190 -16.57 14.53 -10.74
CA TYR A 190 -15.81 14.28 -9.52
C TYR A 190 -16.04 12.86 -9.02
N THR A 191 -14.96 12.13 -8.75
CA THR A 191 -14.98 10.69 -8.42
C THR A 191 -15.76 10.37 -7.15
N GLU A 192 -15.76 11.26 -6.17
CA GLU A 192 -16.53 11.10 -4.92
C GLU A 192 -18.03 10.97 -5.17
N SER A 193 -18.50 11.54 -6.27
CA SER A 193 -19.92 11.47 -6.66
C SER A 193 -20.33 10.17 -7.33
N LEU A 194 -19.37 9.32 -7.74
CA LEU A 194 -19.66 8.04 -8.40
C LEU A 194 -20.46 7.08 -7.50
N LYS A 195 -20.27 7.17 -6.19
CA LYS A 195 -20.99 6.37 -5.17
C LYS A 195 -22.43 6.83 -4.92
N HIS A 196 -22.80 8.03 -5.38
CA HIS A 196 -24.16 8.51 -5.22
C HIS A 196 -25.11 7.80 -6.18
N ASN A 197 -26.33 7.43 -5.75
CA ASN A 197 -27.23 6.59 -6.56
C ASN A 197 -27.79 7.30 -7.81
N ARG A 198 -27.97 8.61 -7.81
CA ARG A 198 -28.69 9.35 -8.86
C ARG A 198 -27.88 10.50 -9.47
N TRP A 199 -26.95 11.09 -8.78
CA TRP A 199 -26.30 12.35 -9.11
C TRP A 199 -24.80 12.22 -9.29
N TYR A 200 -24.26 13.00 -10.26
CA TYR A 200 -22.84 13.31 -10.33
C TYR A 200 -22.59 14.76 -9.94
N LYS A 201 -21.59 15.02 -9.09
CA LYS A 201 -21.02 16.35 -8.92
C LYS A 201 -20.12 16.61 -10.11
N VAL A 202 -20.30 17.75 -10.78
CA VAL A 202 -19.58 18.07 -12.01
C VAL A 202 -19.06 19.51 -11.98
N LYS A 203 -18.02 19.76 -12.77
CA LYS A 203 -17.59 21.09 -13.19
C LYS A 203 -17.82 21.23 -14.67
N THR A 204 -18.45 22.34 -15.07
CA THR A 204 -18.72 22.68 -16.48
C THR A 204 -17.54 23.38 -17.12
N ASP A 205 -17.52 23.50 -18.46
CA ASP A 205 -16.50 24.24 -19.21
C ASP A 205 -16.44 25.73 -18.80
N SER A 206 -17.56 26.29 -18.33
CA SER A 206 -17.61 27.65 -17.78
C SER A 206 -17.04 27.79 -16.36
N GLY A 207 -16.66 26.67 -15.73
CA GLY A 207 -16.09 26.62 -14.37
C GLY A 207 -17.13 26.53 -13.26
N LYS A 208 -18.44 26.36 -13.56
CA LYS A 208 -19.46 26.17 -12.52
C LYS A 208 -19.44 24.76 -11.98
N ILE A 209 -19.54 24.64 -10.66
CA ILE A 209 -19.61 23.36 -9.95
C ILE A 209 -21.03 23.16 -9.46
N GLY A 210 -21.61 22.00 -9.78
CA GLY A 210 -22.98 21.65 -9.42
C GLY A 210 -23.25 20.17 -9.64
N TYR A 211 -24.53 19.81 -9.77
CA TYR A 211 -24.98 18.43 -9.87
C TYR A 211 -25.76 18.17 -11.15
N ILE A 212 -25.51 17.05 -11.80
CA ILE A 212 -26.29 16.56 -12.95
C ILE A 212 -26.80 15.15 -12.63
N GLU A 213 -27.88 14.72 -13.28
CA GLU A 213 -28.33 13.33 -13.18
C GLU A 213 -27.32 12.41 -13.87
N LYS A 214 -27.09 11.19 -13.31
CA LYS A 214 -26.13 10.22 -13.85
C LYS A 214 -26.36 9.85 -15.31
N SER A 215 -27.63 9.82 -15.74
CA SER A 215 -28.00 9.58 -17.14
C SER A 215 -27.45 10.61 -18.13
N ALA A 216 -27.07 11.78 -17.64
CA ALA A 216 -26.60 12.88 -18.49
C ALA A 216 -25.20 12.68 -19.07
N VAL A 217 -24.40 11.76 -18.52
CA VAL A 217 -23.05 11.48 -18.95
C VAL A 217 -22.73 10.01 -18.75
N THR A 218 -21.93 9.42 -19.65
CA THR A 218 -21.47 8.03 -19.49
C THR A 218 -20.10 8.03 -18.82
N VAL A 219 -20.03 7.44 -17.62
CA VAL A 219 -18.79 7.27 -16.86
C VAL A 219 -18.57 5.77 -16.68
N LYS A 220 -17.37 5.27 -16.94
CA LYS A 220 -17.01 3.90 -16.55
C LYS A 220 -17.03 3.81 -15.02
N THR A 221 -17.72 2.82 -14.49
CA THR A 221 -17.80 2.57 -13.06
C THR A 221 -16.49 1.98 -12.53
N GLU A 222 -16.21 2.14 -11.23
CA GLU A 222 -15.07 1.48 -10.60
C GLU A 222 -15.13 -0.05 -10.81
N GLU A 223 -16.33 -0.64 -10.77
CA GLU A 223 -16.53 -2.07 -11.02
C GLU A 223 -16.16 -2.50 -12.45
N GLU A 224 -16.48 -1.68 -13.47
CA GLU A 224 -16.09 -1.95 -14.86
C GLU A 224 -14.57 -1.81 -15.05
N ILE A 225 -13.95 -0.83 -14.39
CA ILE A 225 -12.49 -0.66 -14.39
C ILE A 225 -11.82 -1.83 -13.66
N GLU A 226 -12.33 -2.24 -12.49
CA GLU A 226 -11.83 -3.40 -11.76
C GLU A 226 -12.02 -4.71 -12.53
N GLN A 227 -13.13 -4.88 -13.26
CA GLN A 227 -13.37 -6.06 -14.09
C GLN A 227 -12.42 -6.09 -15.29
N GLU A 228 -12.16 -4.95 -15.94
CA GLU A 228 -11.16 -4.84 -17.00
C GLU A 228 -9.76 -5.19 -16.45
N GLN A 229 -9.38 -4.67 -15.27
CA GLN A 229 -8.12 -4.97 -14.60
C GLN A 229 -8.02 -6.44 -14.17
N LYS A 230 -9.10 -7.05 -13.66
CA LYS A 230 -9.16 -8.47 -13.33
C LYS A 230 -9.09 -9.38 -14.56
N GLN A 231 -9.61 -8.96 -15.71
CA GLN A 231 -9.48 -9.71 -16.96
C GLN A 231 -8.07 -9.62 -17.56
N GLU A 232 -7.34 -8.54 -17.30
CA GLU A 232 -5.93 -8.40 -17.68
C GLU A 232 -4.99 -9.15 -16.72
N GLN A 233 -5.39 -9.39 -15.48
CA GLN A 233 -4.68 -10.27 -14.55
C GLN A 233 -4.94 -11.74 -14.96
N LYS A 234 -4.20 -12.24 -15.96
CA LYS A 234 -3.98 -13.68 -16.11
C LYS A 234 -3.63 -14.23 -14.74
N ALA A 235 -4.26 -15.35 -14.33
CA ALA A 235 -3.95 -16.02 -13.09
C ALA A 235 -2.43 -16.09 -12.89
N GLN A 236 -1.92 -15.27 -11.99
CA GLN A 236 -0.50 -15.16 -11.73
C GLN A 236 -0.02 -16.51 -11.19
N GLU A 237 1.03 -17.09 -11.79
CA GLU A 237 1.60 -18.33 -11.29
C GLU A 237 2.05 -18.13 -9.83
N LYS A 238 1.68 -19.08 -8.95
CA LYS A 238 2.07 -19.02 -7.55
C LYS A 238 3.58 -19.08 -7.40
N ILE A 239 4.14 -18.17 -6.61
CA ILE A 239 5.56 -18.13 -6.29
C ILE A 239 5.85 -19.19 -5.23
N ILE A 240 6.88 -20.01 -5.45
CA ILE A 240 7.40 -20.93 -4.44
C ILE A 240 8.85 -20.55 -4.16
N GLY A 241 9.10 -20.18 -2.92
CA GLY A 241 10.43 -19.75 -2.47
C GLY A 241 10.82 -20.35 -1.12
N PHE A 242 12.07 -20.12 -0.74
CA PHE A 242 12.55 -20.46 0.59
C PHE A 242 13.58 -19.43 1.09
N TRP A 243 13.55 -19.22 2.40
CA TRP A 243 14.66 -18.58 3.12
C TRP A 243 15.77 -19.59 3.40
N GLN A 244 16.98 -19.09 3.38
CA GLN A 244 18.15 -19.86 3.83
C GLN A 244 19.00 -19.01 4.76
N TYR A 245 19.12 -19.43 6.00
CA TYR A 245 20.05 -18.80 6.93
C TYR A 245 21.49 -19.00 6.45
N GLY A 246 22.18 -17.89 6.19
CA GLY A 246 23.49 -17.88 5.53
C GLY A 246 23.40 -18.20 4.02
N SER A 247 24.48 -18.77 3.48
CA SER A 247 24.62 -19.02 2.04
C SER A 247 25.50 -20.23 1.72
N LYS A 248 25.34 -21.31 2.50
CA LYS A 248 26.05 -22.55 2.21
C LYS A 248 25.52 -23.19 0.94
N VAL A 249 26.41 -23.47 0.00
CA VAL A 249 26.07 -24.05 -1.31
C VAL A 249 25.57 -25.48 -1.18
N GLU A 250 26.10 -26.23 -0.22
CA GLU A 250 25.68 -27.59 0.09
C GLU A 250 24.20 -27.62 0.53
N THR A 251 23.77 -26.63 1.31
CA THR A 251 22.38 -26.48 1.73
C THR A 251 21.46 -26.13 0.56
N LEU A 252 21.92 -25.25 -0.37
CA LEU A 252 21.16 -24.97 -1.59
C LEU A 252 20.90 -26.26 -2.38
N GLY A 253 21.90 -27.14 -2.45
CA GLY A 253 21.75 -28.49 -3.04
C GLY A 253 21.52 -28.46 -4.57
N GLU A 254 20.93 -29.55 -5.08
CA GLU A 254 20.56 -29.65 -6.47
C GLU A 254 19.30 -28.81 -6.79
N LYS A 255 19.05 -28.59 -8.08
CA LYS A 255 17.86 -27.84 -8.54
C LYS A 255 16.58 -28.50 -8.08
N ILE A 256 15.67 -27.71 -7.55
CA ILE A 256 14.29 -28.08 -7.24
C ILE A 256 13.41 -27.37 -8.26
N ASP A 257 12.84 -28.12 -9.20
CA ASP A 257 12.14 -27.55 -10.37
C ASP A 257 10.92 -26.69 -10.00
N THR A 258 10.32 -26.95 -8.84
CA THR A 258 9.15 -26.20 -8.36
C THR A 258 9.50 -24.85 -7.72
N VAL A 259 10.78 -24.61 -7.40
CA VAL A 259 11.22 -23.38 -6.71
C VAL A 259 11.53 -22.29 -7.71
N ASP A 260 10.98 -21.10 -7.47
CA ASP A 260 11.18 -19.89 -8.28
C ASP A 260 12.22 -18.94 -7.66
N VAL A 261 12.22 -18.84 -6.31
CA VAL A 261 12.97 -17.80 -5.59
C VAL A 261 13.74 -18.39 -4.41
N VAL A 262 14.96 -17.93 -4.25
CA VAL A 262 15.80 -18.23 -3.08
C VAL A 262 16.21 -16.96 -2.34
N MET A 263 16.16 -17.00 -1.01
CA MET A 263 16.36 -15.85 -0.14
C MET A 263 17.48 -16.13 0.90
N PRO A 264 18.76 -16.03 0.50
CA PRO A 264 19.87 -16.17 1.43
C PRO A 264 20.01 -14.94 2.33
N THR A 265 20.44 -15.11 3.59
CA THR A 265 20.71 -14.00 4.51
C THR A 265 22.07 -13.37 4.19
N TRP A 266 22.06 -12.34 3.34
CA TRP A 266 23.30 -11.72 2.84
C TRP A 266 23.58 -10.32 3.36
N PHE A 267 22.56 -9.60 3.81
CA PHE A 267 22.69 -8.19 4.14
C PHE A 267 22.19 -7.91 5.54
N ALA A 268 22.83 -6.95 6.20
CA ALA A 268 22.34 -6.41 7.47
C ALA A 268 22.61 -4.91 7.54
N LEU A 269 21.67 -4.15 8.10
CA LEU A 269 21.90 -2.77 8.50
C LEU A 269 23.00 -2.75 9.56
N SER A 270 24.08 -2.01 9.33
CA SER A 270 25.26 -2.04 10.20
C SER A 270 25.58 -0.73 10.91
N SER A 271 24.89 0.35 10.55
CA SER A 271 25.06 1.65 11.23
C SER A 271 23.83 2.54 11.14
N GLU A 272 23.78 3.56 12.00
CA GLU A 272 22.71 4.58 12.01
C GLU A 272 22.71 5.48 10.77
N GLU A 273 23.81 5.53 10.02
CA GLU A 273 23.94 6.29 8.78
C GLU A 273 23.48 5.51 7.52
N GLY A 274 23.03 4.26 7.68
CA GLY A 274 22.54 3.45 6.56
C GLY A 274 23.60 2.60 5.86
N SER A 275 24.71 2.28 6.55
CA SER A 275 25.70 1.32 6.04
C SER A 275 25.15 -0.11 6.06
N ILE A 276 25.62 -0.95 5.14
CA ILE A 276 25.19 -2.35 5.00
C ILE A 276 26.41 -3.28 5.21
N GLU A 277 26.26 -4.25 6.10
CA GLU A 277 27.15 -5.41 6.15
C GLU A 277 26.76 -6.36 5.01
N ILE A 278 27.77 -6.84 4.26
CA ILE A 278 27.57 -7.68 3.09
C ILE A 278 28.23 -9.05 3.30
N LYS A 279 27.39 -10.11 3.33
CA LYS A 279 27.81 -11.52 3.43
C LYS A 279 27.57 -12.27 2.11
N PHE A 280 27.70 -11.58 0.98
CA PHE A 280 27.46 -12.13 -0.36
C PHE A 280 28.38 -13.31 -0.66
N SER A 281 27.80 -14.44 -1.12
CA SER A 281 28.52 -15.61 -1.60
C SER A 281 28.42 -15.71 -3.12
N LYS A 282 29.56 -15.51 -3.81
CA LYS A 282 29.65 -15.63 -5.27
C LYS A 282 29.34 -17.05 -5.75
N GLU A 283 29.77 -18.05 -5.00
CA GLU A 283 29.56 -19.46 -5.34
C GLU A 283 28.06 -19.83 -5.25
N TYR A 284 27.41 -19.42 -4.15
CA TYR A 284 25.97 -19.60 -3.98
C TYR A 284 25.20 -18.89 -5.11
N TYR A 285 25.54 -17.62 -5.40
CA TYR A 285 24.94 -16.86 -6.47
C TYR A 285 25.03 -17.57 -7.81
N GLN A 286 26.23 -18.06 -8.18
CA GLN A 286 26.43 -18.76 -9.45
C GLN A 286 25.60 -20.04 -9.55
N LYS A 287 25.53 -20.83 -8.47
CA LYS A 287 24.73 -22.05 -8.41
C LYS A 287 23.24 -21.75 -8.47
N ALA A 288 22.74 -20.76 -7.72
CA ALA A 288 21.34 -20.35 -7.74
C ALA A 288 20.90 -19.87 -9.14
N LYS A 289 21.72 -19.05 -9.82
CA LYS A 289 21.46 -18.62 -11.19
C LYS A 289 21.53 -19.77 -12.20
N ALA A 290 22.45 -20.72 -12.04
CA ALA A 290 22.54 -21.91 -12.88
C ALA A 290 21.31 -22.81 -12.71
N ASN A 291 20.72 -22.86 -11.51
CA ASN A 291 19.45 -23.54 -11.23
C ASN A 291 18.22 -22.79 -11.81
N GLY A 292 18.39 -21.55 -12.30
CA GLY A 292 17.32 -20.72 -12.85
C GLY A 292 16.51 -19.95 -11.81
N TYR A 293 16.96 -19.89 -10.56
CA TYR A 293 16.27 -19.19 -9.49
C TYR A 293 16.42 -17.67 -9.59
N LYS A 294 15.35 -16.94 -9.23
CA LYS A 294 15.47 -15.55 -8.81
C LYS A 294 16.08 -15.50 -7.42
N ILE A 295 16.83 -14.45 -7.13
CA ILE A 295 17.51 -14.27 -5.84
C ILE A 295 16.99 -13.00 -5.20
N TRP A 296 16.32 -13.12 -4.04
CA TRP A 296 15.84 -12.02 -3.20
C TRP A 296 16.50 -12.12 -1.81
N PRO A 297 17.77 -11.69 -1.67
CA PRO A 297 18.45 -11.84 -0.39
C PRO A 297 17.72 -11.16 0.74
N ILE A 298 17.81 -11.75 1.92
CA ILE A 298 17.31 -11.16 3.15
C ILE A 298 18.25 -10.04 3.59
N MET A 299 17.65 -8.91 3.96
CA MET A 299 18.31 -7.83 4.67
C MET A 299 17.70 -7.69 6.05
N THR A 300 18.50 -7.98 7.08
CA THR A 300 18.09 -7.84 8.48
C THR A 300 18.54 -6.51 9.07
N ASN A 301 17.99 -6.15 10.24
CA ASN A 301 18.51 -5.05 11.06
C ASN A 301 19.36 -5.51 12.24
N GLY A 302 19.97 -6.70 12.15
CA GLY A 302 20.83 -7.26 13.17
C GLY A 302 20.12 -8.13 14.22
N ILE A 303 19.18 -8.94 13.78
CA ILE A 303 18.34 -9.85 14.58
C ILE A 303 19.16 -10.76 15.51
N ASP A 304 20.32 -11.22 15.05
CA ASP A 304 21.17 -12.21 15.74
C ASP A 304 21.89 -11.65 16.97
N SER A 305 21.68 -10.38 17.31
CA SER A 305 22.36 -9.78 18.44
C SER A 305 21.38 -9.46 19.57
N GLU A 306 21.66 -9.98 20.73
CA GLU A 306 20.98 -9.62 21.99
C GLU A 306 21.21 -8.15 22.41
N SER A 307 21.94 -7.36 21.60
CA SER A 307 22.31 -6.00 21.98
C SER A 307 21.25 -4.98 21.51
N ASN A 308 20.80 -4.11 22.44
CA ASN A 308 19.99 -2.93 22.15
C ASN A 308 20.61 -1.97 21.11
N LYS A 309 21.88 -2.17 20.74
CA LYS A 309 22.60 -1.39 19.74
C LYS A 309 21.90 -1.41 18.37
N TYR A 310 21.40 -2.57 17.92
CA TYR A 310 20.75 -2.70 16.63
C TYR A 310 19.39 -2.02 16.60
N VAL A 311 18.65 -2.09 17.70
CA VAL A 311 17.39 -1.34 17.89
C VAL A 311 17.65 0.16 17.83
N GLU A 312 18.73 0.61 18.46
CA GLU A 312 19.08 2.04 18.52
C GLU A 312 19.44 2.59 17.14
N PHE A 313 20.35 1.96 16.40
CA PHE A 313 20.71 2.51 15.10
C PHE A 313 19.65 2.26 14.02
N THR A 314 18.83 1.20 14.12
CA THR A 314 17.65 1.06 13.27
C THR A 314 16.72 2.25 13.48
N SER A 315 16.41 2.59 14.74
CA SER A 315 15.58 3.74 15.08
C SER A 315 16.16 5.04 14.50
N LYS A 316 17.45 5.31 14.70
CA LYS A 316 18.09 6.53 14.18
C LYS A 316 18.11 6.57 12.66
N CYS A 317 18.43 5.45 12.00
CA CYS A 317 18.43 5.36 10.55
C CYS A 317 17.04 5.63 9.97
N MET A 318 16.00 5.02 10.52
CA MET A 318 14.62 5.20 10.04
C MET A 318 14.13 6.64 10.24
N ASN A 319 14.51 7.31 11.33
CA ASN A 319 14.07 8.68 11.64
C ASN A 319 14.88 9.79 10.95
N SER A 320 16.01 9.48 10.32
CA SER A 320 16.81 10.43 9.53
C SER A 320 16.55 10.25 8.03
N GLU A 321 16.12 11.33 7.36
CA GLU A 321 15.94 11.31 5.90
C GLU A 321 17.26 11.04 5.18
N GLN A 322 18.34 11.65 5.65
CA GLN A 322 19.68 11.45 5.07
C GLN A 322 20.13 10.00 5.18
N SER A 323 19.93 9.36 6.34
CA SER A 323 20.32 7.96 6.54
C SER A 323 19.47 7.00 5.71
N ARG A 324 18.16 7.24 5.58
CA ARG A 324 17.31 6.45 4.67
C ARG A 324 17.76 6.60 3.21
N GLU A 325 18.11 7.81 2.77
CA GLU A 325 18.61 8.04 1.41
C GLU A 325 19.90 7.29 1.14
N VAL A 326 20.85 7.28 2.09
CA VAL A 326 22.10 6.51 2.02
C VAL A 326 21.80 5.02 1.95
N LEU A 327 20.93 4.52 2.83
CA LEU A 327 20.53 3.11 2.87
C LEU A 327 19.89 2.66 1.54
N ILE A 328 18.95 3.42 1.01
CA ILE A 328 18.27 3.15 -0.27
C ILE A 328 19.31 3.09 -1.41
N LYS A 329 20.19 4.07 -1.46
CA LYS A 329 21.26 4.11 -2.46
C LYS A 329 22.17 2.87 -2.36
N ASN A 330 22.61 2.52 -1.15
CA ASN A 330 23.46 1.36 -0.92
C ASN A 330 22.76 0.05 -1.33
N ILE A 331 21.48 -0.13 -1.00
CA ILE A 331 20.69 -1.30 -1.42
C ILE A 331 20.69 -1.41 -2.95
N VAL A 332 20.31 -0.35 -3.64
CA VAL A 332 20.18 -0.38 -5.12
C VAL A 332 21.53 -0.56 -5.79
N ASP A 333 22.59 0.10 -5.31
CA ASP A 333 23.95 -0.06 -5.83
C ASP A 333 24.45 -1.51 -5.69
N ILE A 334 24.19 -2.15 -4.54
CA ILE A 334 24.56 -3.55 -4.29
C ILE A 334 23.78 -4.48 -5.25
N LEU A 335 22.46 -4.32 -5.34
CA LEU A 335 21.62 -5.16 -6.20
C LEU A 335 22.02 -5.03 -7.68
N ASN A 336 22.36 -3.84 -8.13
CA ASN A 336 22.82 -3.61 -9.50
C ASN A 336 24.22 -4.17 -9.72
N THR A 337 25.15 -3.96 -8.78
CA THR A 337 26.55 -4.45 -8.87
C THR A 337 26.62 -5.98 -9.00
N TYR A 338 25.80 -6.69 -8.24
CA TYR A 338 25.77 -8.16 -8.25
C TYR A 338 24.69 -8.75 -9.16
N ASN A 339 23.94 -7.92 -9.89
CA ASN A 339 22.82 -8.35 -10.75
C ASN A 339 21.81 -9.25 -10.01
N ILE A 340 21.39 -8.81 -8.83
CA ILE A 340 20.41 -9.49 -7.96
C ILE A 340 19.00 -9.06 -8.36
N ASP A 341 18.01 -9.96 -8.27
CA ASP A 341 16.67 -9.75 -8.83
C ASP A 341 15.72 -8.97 -7.92
N GLY A 342 15.98 -8.92 -6.61
CA GLY A 342 15.15 -8.24 -5.62
C GLY A 342 15.78 -8.27 -4.24
N ILE A 343 15.03 -7.88 -3.22
CA ILE A 343 15.43 -7.92 -1.82
C ILE A 343 14.23 -8.22 -0.93
N ASN A 344 14.46 -8.96 0.15
CA ASN A 344 13.51 -9.17 1.23
C ASN A 344 13.97 -8.40 2.47
N ILE A 345 13.17 -7.44 2.94
CA ILE A 345 13.46 -6.66 4.15
C ILE A 345 12.84 -7.36 5.34
N ASP A 346 13.70 -7.84 6.22
CA ASP A 346 13.34 -8.56 7.43
C ASP A 346 13.87 -7.79 8.66
N PHE A 347 13.17 -6.68 8.98
CA PHE A 347 13.50 -5.85 10.13
C PHE A 347 12.65 -6.23 11.32
N GLU A 348 13.28 -6.82 12.31
CA GLU A 348 12.65 -7.25 13.55
C GLU A 348 13.11 -6.40 14.75
N ASN A 349 12.45 -6.58 15.91
CA ASN A 349 12.83 -5.93 17.17
C ASN A 349 12.97 -4.40 17.07
N MET A 350 12.08 -3.75 16.30
CA MET A 350 12.04 -2.30 16.18
C MET A 350 11.28 -1.68 17.35
N ARG A 351 11.44 -0.38 17.57
CA ARG A 351 10.60 0.39 18.49
C ARG A 351 9.23 0.63 17.85
N GLU A 352 8.17 0.52 18.64
CA GLU A 352 6.81 0.84 18.17
C GLU A 352 6.70 2.26 17.60
N ALA A 353 7.42 3.20 18.17
CA ALA A 353 7.45 4.60 17.72
C ALA A 353 8.00 4.76 16.29
N ASP A 354 8.79 3.80 15.80
CA ASP A 354 9.45 3.87 14.49
C ASP A 354 8.63 3.25 13.35
N LYS A 355 7.50 2.61 13.65
CA LYS A 355 6.70 1.85 12.67
C LYS A 355 6.34 2.65 11.42
N TYR A 356 5.98 3.92 11.58
CA TYR A 356 5.62 4.76 10.43
C TYR A 356 6.84 5.22 9.62
N MET A 357 7.99 5.39 10.26
CA MET A 357 9.23 5.72 9.55
C MET A 357 9.85 4.51 8.87
N TYR A 358 9.65 3.31 9.40
CA TYR A 358 9.95 2.07 8.68
C TYR A 358 9.07 1.92 7.42
N THR A 359 7.77 2.13 7.56
CA THR A 359 6.86 2.18 6.41
C THR A 359 7.29 3.24 5.40
N GLN A 360 7.69 4.42 5.85
CA GLN A 360 8.20 5.49 4.98
C GLN A 360 9.47 5.08 4.24
N PHE A 361 10.39 4.39 4.90
CA PHE A 361 11.58 3.82 4.25
C PHE A 361 11.20 2.89 3.09
N LEU A 362 10.26 1.98 3.30
CA LEU A 362 9.79 1.07 2.25
C LEU A 362 9.11 1.82 1.10
N ARG A 363 8.28 2.83 1.39
CA ARG A 363 7.67 3.70 0.38
C ARG A 363 8.73 4.47 -0.43
N GLU A 364 9.81 4.91 0.20
CA GLU A 364 10.92 5.57 -0.49
C GLU A 364 11.75 4.59 -1.33
N LEU A 365 11.95 3.37 -0.85
CA LEU A 365 12.72 2.33 -1.54
C LEU A 365 12.01 1.77 -2.77
N HIS A 366 10.71 1.50 -2.66
CA HIS A 366 9.92 0.79 -3.69
C HIS A 366 10.03 1.40 -5.10
N PRO A 367 9.74 2.70 -5.33
CA PRO A 367 9.81 3.27 -6.67
C PRO A 367 11.23 3.27 -7.24
N VAL A 368 12.27 3.35 -6.39
CA VAL A 368 13.67 3.26 -6.83
C VAL A 368 13.99 1.82 -7.25
N MET A 369 13.51 0.82 -6.51
CA MET A 369 13.62 -0.60 -6.86
C MET A 369 12.93 -0.90 -8.18
N LYS A 370 11.68 -0.45 -8.33
CA LYS A 370 10.86 -0.63 -9.53
C LYS A 370 11.52 -0.04 -10.77
N GLU A 371 12.07 1.18 -10.69
CA GLU A 371 12.80 1.81 -11.81
C GLU A 371 14.03 0.98 -12.23
N ASN A 372 14.63 0.24 -11.31
CA ASN A 372 15.77 -0.64 -11.57
C ASN A 372 15.35 -2.09 -11.93
N GLY A 373 14.06 -2.36 -12.09
CA GLY A 373 13.53 -3.69 -12.41
C GLY A 373 13.78 -4.72 -11.30
N LYS A 374 13.78 -4.29 -10.04
CA LYS A 374 14.03 -5.12 -8.85
C LYS A 374 12.76 -5.27 -8.02
N THR A 375 12.54 -6.46 -7.49
CA THR A 375 11.42 -6.77 -6.60
C THR A 375 11.75 -6.37 -5.17
N LEU A 376 10.82 -5.68 -4.50
CA LEU A 376 10.86 -5.37 -3.07
C LEU A 376 9.86 -6.23 -2.32
N THR A 377 10.33 -6.98 -1.33
CA THR A 377 9.47 -7.70 -0.38
C THR A 377 9.81 -7.32 1.05
N ALA A 378 8.85 -7.45 1.96
CA ALA A 378 9.07 -7.26 3.38
C ALA A 378 8.35 -8.32 4.20
N ASP A 379 8.98 -8.76 5.28
CA ASP A 379 8.38 -9.71 6.21
C ASP A 379 7.39 -8.99 7.13
N ILE A 380 6.24 -9.63 7.35
CA ILE A 380 5.17 -9.17 8.24
C ILE A 380 4.86 -10.24 9.28
N TYR A 381 4.78 -9.80 10.53
CA TYR A 381 4.18 -10.56 11.62
C TYR A 381 3.39 -9.65 12.55
N PHE A 382 2.59 -10.23 13.44
CA PHE A 382 1.61 -9.48 14.22
C PHE A 382 2.22 -8.90 15.48
N THR A 383 2.90 -7.76 15.35
CA THR A 383 3.50 -6.98 16.43
C THR A 383 3.04 -5.53 16.39
N SER A 384 3.27 -4.80 17.49
CA SER A 384 2.89 -3.38 17.60
C SER A 384 3.78 -2.44 16.78
N TYR A 385 4.97 -2.87 16.41
CA TYR A 385 5.95 -2.06 15.66
C TYR A 385 5.91 -2.25 14.13
N ILE A 386 4.95 -3.02 13.60
CA ILE A 386 4.69 -3.12 12.16
C ILE A 386 3.35 -2.46 11.83
N ASP A 387 3.37 -1.45 10.98
CA ASP A 387 2.18 -0.91 10.31
C ASP A 387 1.86 -1.81 9.10
N ARG A 388 1.09 -2.87 9.32
CA ARG A 388 0.83 -3.90 8.31
C ARG A 388 0.20 -3.35 7.04
N MET A 389 -0.78 -2.45 7.16
CA MET A 389 -1.40 -1.79 6.00
C MET A 389 -0.37 -0.98 5.23
N GLY A 390 0.39 -0.13 5.91
CA GLY A 390 1.39 0.71 5.28
C GLY A 390 2.51 -0.09 4.60
N VAL A 391 3.02 -1.14 5.25
CA VAL A 391 4.05 -2.04 4.69
C VAL A 391 3.48 -2.82 3.49
N GLY A 392 2.25 -3.35 3.62
CA GLY A 392 1.59 -4.08 2.54
C GLY A 392 1.42 -3.27 1.26
N HIS A 393 1.16 -1.99 1.39
CA HIS A 393 1.01 -1.08 0.24
C HIS A 393 2.35 -0.53 -0.28
N ALA A 394 3.44 -0.68 0.48
CA ALA A 394 4.75 -0.14 0.13
C ALA A 394 5.68 -1.15 -0.57
N CYS A 395 5.27 -2.40 -0.77
CA CYS A 395 6.10 -3.47 -1.33
C CYS A 395 5.40 -4.17 -2.49
N ASP A 396 6.14 -4.84 -3.38
CA ASP A 396 5.54 -5.71 -4.42
C ASP A 396 4.84 -6.90 -3.77
N TYR A 397 5.48 -7.53 -2.76
CA TYR A 397 4.91 -8.60 -1.95
C TYR A 397 5.23 -8.39 -0.48
N VAL A 398 4.35 -8.91 0.37
CA VAL A 398 4.63 -9.10 1.81
C VAL A 398 4.68 -10.58 2.12
N MET A 399 5.59 -10.97 2.99
CA MET A 399 5.74 -12.35 3.43
C MET A 399 5.20 -12.46 4.86
N LEU A 400 4.02 -13.07 5.00
CA LEU A 400 3.43 -13.34 6.30
C LEU A 400 4.20 -14.47 6.98
N MET A 401 4.90 -14.18 8.06
CA MET A 401 5.54 -15.21 8.88
C MET A 401 4.49 -16.00 9.68
N GLY A 402 3.91 -17.03 9.06
CA GLY A 402 2.85 -17.87 9.61
C GLY A 402 3.36 -18.94 10.60
N TYR A 403 4.32 -18.59 11.45
CA TYR A 403 4.96 -19.48 12.41
C TYR A 403 5.42 -18.71 13.66
N ASP A 404 6.05 -19.40 14.62
CA ASP A 404 6.42 -18.89 15.94
C ASP A 404 5.23 -18.37 16.78
N GLN A 405 4.05 -18.99 16.59
CA GLN A 405 2.89 -18.78 17.46
C GLN A 405 3.24 -19.12 18.92
N ARG A 406 4.02 -20.19 19.13
CA ARG A 406 4.58 -20.59 20.41
C ARG A 406 6.08 -20.80 20.31
N GLY A 407 6.79 -20.51 21.41
CA GLY A 407 8.25 -20.59 21.48
C GLY A 407 8.74 -20.82 22.90
N ASN A 408 10.03 -20.61 23.14
CA ASN A 408 10.66 -20.78 24.46
C ASN A 408 10.09 -19.83 25.55
N TRP A 409 9.31 -18.85 25.16
CA TRP A 409 8.57 -17.92 26.03
C TRP A 409 7.19 -18.44 26.44
N SER A 410 6.73 -19.54 25.86
CA SER A 410 5.39 -20.09 26.09
C SER A 410 5.34 -20.82 27.42
N THR A 411 4.19 -20.76 28.10
CA THR A 411 3.89 -21.44 29.36
C THR A 411 3.23 -22.78 29.14
N GLU A 412 2.81 -23.07 27.92
CA GLU A 412 2.13 -24.30 27.51
C GLU A 412 2.72 -24.83 26.21
N ALA A 413 2.83 -26.18 26.12
CA ALA A 413 3.21 -26.83 24.88
C ALA A 413 2.11 -26.70 23.83
N GLY A 414 2.50 -26.54 22.57
CA GLY A 414 1.54 -26.41 21.47
C GLY A 414 2.22 -26.29 20.12
N SER A 415 1.43 -26.26 19.06
CA SER A 415 1.90 -25.97 17.71
C SER A 415 2.56 -24.60 17.61
N ILE A 416 3.60 -24.48 16.81
CA ILE A 416 4.19 -23.17 16.46
C ILE A 416 3.43 -22.48 15.32
N SER A 417 2.44 -23.15 14.72
CA SER A 417 1.77 -22.69 13.50
C SER A 417 0.45 -23.44 13.30
N GLU A 418 -0.51 -23.27 14.25
CA GLU A 418 -1.86 -23.84 14.11
C GLU A 418 -2.52 -23.29 12.83
N ILE A 419 -3.18 -24.17 12.08
CA ILE A 419 -3.77 -23.79 10.78
C ILE A 419 -4.84 -22.71 10.93
N SER A 420 -5.66 -22.78 11.98
CA SER A 420 -6.68 -21.77 12.29
C SER A 420 -6.06 -20.40 12.61
N TRP A 421 -4.98 -20.38 13.40
CA TRP A 421 -4.27 -19.15 13.73
C TRP A 421 -3.61 -18.52 12.49
N VAL A 422 -3.05 -19.32 11.57
CA VAL A 422 -2.50 -18.84 10.29
C VAL A 422 -3.61 -18.26 9.43
N GLU A 423 -4.76 -18.94 9.36
CA GLU A 423 -5.92 -18.48 8.60
C GLU A 423 -6.45 -17.13 9.11
N ASP A 424 -6.57 -16.97 10.43
CA ASP A 424 -7.00 -15.71 11.04
C ASP A 424 -6.06 -14.54 10.69
N GLN A 425 -4.74 -14.80 10.64
CA GLN A 425 -3.77 -13.79 10.22
C GLN A 425 -3.92 -13.42 8.74
N ILE A 426 -4.14 -14.38 7.85
CA ILE A 426 -4.41 -14.13 6.43
C ILE A 426 -5.66 -13.26 6.29
N ILE A 427 -6.74 -13.61 6.97
CA ILE A 427 -8.01 -12.85 6.96
C ILE A 427 -7.79 -11.42 7.46
N SER A 428 -7.02 -11.24 8.55
CA SER A 428 -6.71 -9.90 9.08
C SER A 428 -5.85 -9.08 8.12
N LEU A 429 -4.89 -9.67 7.41
CA LEU A 429 -4.13 -8.93 6.39
C LEU A 429 -5.02 -8.46 5.23
N ILE A 430 -5.94 -9.31 4.78
CA ILE A 430 -6.85 -8.98 3.68
C ILE A 430 -7.88 -7.93 4.12
N ASN A 431 -8.57 -8.16 5.24
CA ASN A 431 -9.73 -7.36 5.63
C ASN A 431 -9.34 -6.10 6.43
N ASP A 432 -8.47 -6.24 7.45
CA ASP A 432 -8.12 -5.13 8.35
C ASP A 432 -6.99 -4.29 7.78
N SER A 433 -6.02 -4.93 7.13
CA SER A 433 -4.88 -4.24 6.53
C SER A 433 -5.06 -3.93 5.04
N GLN A 434 -6.17 -4.37 4.43
CA GLN A 434 -6.55 -4.09 3.03
C GLN A 434 -5.44 -4.43 2.02
N ILE A 435 -4.72 -5.53 2.27
CA ILE A 435 -3.67 -5.99 1.36
C ILE A 435 -4.30 -6.94 0.33
N GLU A 436 -4.04 -6.68 -0.94
CA GLU A 436 -4.48 -7.55 -2.02
C GLU A 436 -3.90 -8.97 -1.85
N PRO A 437 -4.74 -10.03 -1.88
CA PRO A 437 -4.28 -11.41 -1.69
C PRO A 437 -3.11 -11.80 -2.59
N SER A 438 -3.13 -11.36 -3.85
CA SER A 438 -2.07 -11.58 -4.85
C SER A 438 -0.72 -10.95 -4.50
N ARG A 439 -0.64 -10.18 -3.42
CA ARG A 439 0.60 -9.57 -2.88
C ARG A 439 1.06 -10.25 -1.59
N ILE A 440 0.32 -11.23 -1.06
CA ILE A 440 0.66 -11.94 0.17
C ILE A 440 1.33 -13.28 -0.19
N ILE A 441 2.55 -13.49 0.27
CA ILE A 441 3.25 -14.78 0.24
C ILE A 441 3.17 -15.36 1.65
N LEU A 442 2.66 -16.60 1.79
CA LEU A 442 2.59 -17.25 3.07
C LEU A 442 3.93 -17.86 3.46
N GLY A 443 4.51 -17.38 4.56
CA GLY A 443 5.65 -17.97 5.20
C GLY A 443 5.25 -19.22 5.98
N VAL A 444 5.88 -20.34 5.68
CA VAL A 444 5.59 -21.63 6.31
C VAL A 444 6.82 -22.22 6.99
N PRO A 445 6.70 -22.91 8.14
CA PRO A 445 7.83 -23.51 8.83
C PRO A 445 8.20 -24.87 8.24
N PHE A 446 9.49 -25.13 8.04
CA PHE A 446 10.04 -26.47 7.85
C PHE A 446 10.62 -27.03 9.16
N TYR A 447 10.22 -26.46 10.28
CA TYR A 447 10.61 -26.86 11.63
C TYR A 447 9.40 -26.85 12.56
N THR A 448 9.57 -27.50 13.68
CA THR A 448 8.65 -27.44 14.80
C THR A 448 9.44 -27.40 16.11
N ARG A 449 8.75 -27.57 17.24
CA ARG A 449 9.38 -27.64 18.57
C ARG A 449 9.02 -28.94 19.26
N LEU A 450 10.07 -29.66 19.69
CA LEU A 450 9.89 -30.74 20.67
C LEU A 450 9.79 -30.10 22.05
N TRP A 451 8.63 -30.25 22.66
CA TRP A 451 8.35 -29.79 24.01
C TRP A 451 8.68 -30.90 25.02
N ASN A 452 9.37 -30.50 26.09
CA ASN A 452 9.71 -31.40 27.22
C ASN A 452 9.01 -30.86 28.46
N GLU A 453 7.98 -31.54 28.91
CA GLU A 453 7.17 -31.18 30.07
C GLU A 453 7.56 -32.10 31.24
N ALA A 454 8.31 -31.56 32.20
CA ALA A 454 8.74 -32.33 33.37
C ALA A 454 7.61 -32.49 34.40
N GLN A 455 7.71 -33.49 35.25
CA GLN A 455 6.71 -33.76 36.29
C GLN A 455 6.49 -32.61 37.28
N ASP A 456 7.48 -31.75 37.46
CA ASP A 456 7.40 -30.55 38.31
C ASP A 456 6.73 -29.34 37.61
N GLY A 457 6.26 -29.53 36.37
CA GLY A 457 5.65 -28.50 35.55
C GLY A 457 6.64 -27.63 34.76
N THR A 458 7.94 -27.92 34.85
CA THR A 458 8.94 -27.20 34.05
C THR A 458 8.77 -27.56 32.57
N LEU A 459 8.57 -26.54 31.75
CA LEU A 459 8.46 -26.62 30.28
C LEU A 459 9.75 -26.15 29.63
N THR A 460 10.34 -26.99 28.78
CA THR A 460 11.47 -26.62 27.91
C THR A 460 11.18 -27.05 26.49
N THR A 461 11.90 -26.48 25.53
CA THR A 461 11.66 -26.81 24.12
C THR A 461 12.94 -26.73 23.30
N ASN A 462 13.01 -27.54 22.24
CA ASN A 462 14.09 -27.53 21.26
C ASN A 462 13.49 -27.46 19.86
N VAL A 463 14.18 -26.74 18.96
CA VAL A 463 13.82 -26.69 17.54
C VAL A 463 14.15 -28.02 16.88
N TYR A 464 13.18 -28.57 16.16
CA TYR A 464 13.29 -29.80 15.39
C TYR A 464 12.96 -29.51 13.93
N SER A 465 13.87 -29.84 13.02
CA SER A 465 13.57 -29.86 11.59
C SER A 465 12.51 -30.95 11.27
N MET A 466 11.92 -30.91 10.09
CA MET A 466 11.03 -31.99 9.63
C MET A 466 11.74 -33.36 9.70
N GLN A 467 13.00 -33.42 9.25
CA GLN A 467 13.79 -34.65 9.32
C GLN A 467 14.02 -35.09 10.76
N ASN A 468 14.42 -34.19 11.66
CA ASN A 468 14.62 -34.56 13.10
C ASN A 468 13.31 -35.04 13.76
N SER A 469 12.18 -34.48 13.35
CA SER A 469 10.86 -34.92 13.83
C SER A 469 10.54 -36.33 13.37
N GLN A 470 10.81 -36.64 12.10
CA GLN A 470 10.62 -37.99 11.56
C GLN A 470 11.56 -39.00 12.22
N ASP A 471 12.85 -38.64 12.40
CA ASP A 471 13.83 -39.49 13.08
C ASP A 471 13.42 -39.79 14.54
N PHE A 472 12.83 -38.81 15.25
CA PHE A 472 12.31 -38.99 16.59
C PHE A 472 11.11 -39.96 16.61
N ILE A 473 10.17 -39.80 15.69
CA ILE A 473 8.99 -40.65 15.54
C ILE A 473 9.42 -42.09 15.27
N ASP A 474 10.32 -42.30 14.33
CA ASP A 474 10.81 -43.63 13.93
C ASP A 474 11.58 -44.32 15.06
N LYS A 475 12.45 -43.55 15.73
CA LYS A 475 13.24 -44.06 16.85
C LYS A 475 12.40 -44.64 18.00
N TYR A 476 11.31 -43.97 18.30
CA TYR A 476 10.44 -44.36 19.42
C TYR A 476 9.15 -45.09 18.97
N HIS A 477 9.00 -45.34 17.65
CA HIS A 477 7.85 -46.01 17.03
C HIS A 477 6.52 -45.37 17.43
N LEU A 478 6.47 -44.01 17.36
CA LEU A 478 5.32 -43.22 17.77
C LEU A 478 4.23 -43.25 16.71
N GLU A 479 2.97 -43.35 17.15
CA GLU A 479 1.80 -43.25 16.28
C GLU A 479 1.40 -41.78 16.10
N LYS A 480 1.33 -41.31 14.86
CA LYS A 480 0.82 -39.97 14.52
C LYS A 480 -0.71 -39.95 14.69
N LYS A 481 -1.23 -38.92 15.36
CA LYS A 481 -2.67 -38.65 15.49
C LYS A 481 -2.93 -37.23 14.95
N MET A 482 -3.89 -37.10 14.04
CA MET A 482 -4.26 -35.79 13.54
C MET A 482 -4.86 -34.93 14.66
N ASP A 483 -4.25 -33.80 14.92
CA ASP A 483 -4.82 -32.69 15.68
C ASP A 483 -5.53 -31.76 14.67
N GLU A 484 -6.85 -31.86 14.62
CA GLU A 484 -7.64 -31.15 13.60
C GLU A 484 -7.62 -29.61 13.81
N GLU A 485 -7.48 -29.14 15.05
CA GLU A 485 -7.41 -27.71 15.37
C GLU A 485 -6.07 -27.12 14.92
N ALA A 486 -4.97 -27.80 15.22
CA ALA A 486 -3.65 -27.44 14.76
C ALA A 486 -3.46 -27.67 13.26
N GLY A 487 -4.24 -28.59 12.67
CA GLY A 487 -4.06 -29.02 11.28
C GLY A 487 -2.78 -29.81 11.07
N GLN A 488 -2.26 -30.45 12.10
CA GLN A 488 -0.98 -31.15 12.15
C GLN A 488 -1.10 -32.53 12.76
N ASN A 489 -0.22 -33.42 12.38
CA ASN A 489 -0.04 -34.68 13.11
C ASN A 489 0.61 -34.38 14.47
N TYR A 490 0.08 -34.97 15.53
CA TYR A 490 0.59 -34.87 16.88
C TYR A 490 1.15 -36.23 17.33
N VAL A 491 2.27 -36.20 18.04
CA VAL A 491 2.85 -37.35 18.71
C VAL A 491 3.23 -37.00 20.15
N GLU A 492 3.13 -38.00 21.03
CA GLU A 492 3.49 -37.89 22.44
C GLU A 492 4.30 -39.09 22.87
N LEU A 493 5.34 -38.83 23.64
CA LEU A 493 6.14 -39.87 24.30
C LEU A 493 6.16 -39.60 25.81
N ASN A 494 5.61 -40.51 26.58
CA ASN A 494 5.66 -40.46 28.04
C ASN A 494 6.87 -41.28 28.55
N ASP A 495 7.86 -40.57 29.08
CA ASP A 495 8.97 -41.16 29.81
C ASP A 495 8.76 -41.00 31.33
N THR A 496 9.58 -41.65 32.15
CA THR A 496 9.42 -41.71 33.62
C THR A 496 9.36 -40.31 34.27
N TYR A 497 10.06 -39.31 33.72
CA TYR A 497 10.20 -37.99 34.32
C TYR A 497 9.75 -36.84 33.41
N VAL A 498 9.54 -37.10 32.13
CA VAL A 498 9.27 -36.08 31.12
C VAL A 498 8.26 -36.58 30.11
N THR A 499 7.26 -35.77 29.81
CA THR A 499 6.39 -35.97 28.64
C THR A 499 6.92 -35.15 27.47
N TYR A 500 7.20 -35.80 26.35
CA TYR A 500 7.60 -35.18 25.12
C TYR A 500 6.38 -35.02 24.23
N LYS A 501 6.16 -33.80 23.73
CA LYS A 501 5.04 -33.46 22.84
C LYS A 501 5.56 -32.80 21.57
N LEU A 502 5.02 -33.17 20.42
CA LEU A 502 5.45 -32.68 19.12
C LEU A 502 4.26 -32.55 18.17
N TRP A 503 4.00 -31.36 17.68
CA TRP A 503 3.14 -31.09 16.53
C TRP A 503 4.02 -31.10 15.28
N VAL A 504 3.78 -32.05 14.39
CA VAL A 504 4.69 -32.41 13.30
C VAL A 504 4.43 -31.51 12.09
N GLU A 505 5.48 -30.88 11.57
CA GLU A 505 5.45 -30.34 10.22
C GLU A 505 5.84 -31.44 9.24
N ASP A 506 4.93 -31.80 8.34
CA ASP A 506 5.08 -32.88 7.35
C ASP A 506 4.22 -32.60 6.10
N ALA A 507 4.08 -33.59 5.23
CA ALA A 507 3.28 -33.48 4.00
C ALA A 507 1.81 -33.09 4.27
N ASP A 508 1.20 -33.60 5.34
CA ASP A 508 -0.21 -33.36 5.67
C ASP A 508 -0.41 -31.90 6.10
N SER A 509 0.44 -31.37 6.99
CA SER A 509 0.38 -29.96 7.41
C SER A 509 0.67 -29.02 6.26
N MET A 510 1.63 -29.36 5.40
CA MET A 510 2.01 -28.52 4.26
C MET A 510 0.91 -28.47 3.19
N GLN A 511 0.17 -29.58 2.97
CA GLN A 511 -1.00 -29.59 2.10
C GLN A 511 -2.07 -28.61 2.60
N LYS A 512 -2.38 -28.64 3.92
CA LYS A 512 -3.36 -27.69 4.50
C LYS A 512 -2.94 -26.23 4.34
N ARG A 513 -1.64 -25.92 4.45
CA ARG A 513 -1.12 -24.56 4.20
C ARG A 513 -1.25 -24.17 2.71
N ALA A 514 -0.95 -25.09 1.80
CA ALA A 514 -1.14 -24.86 0.37
C ALA A 514 -2.62 -24.67 0.01
N ASP A 515 -3.53 -25.35 0.70
CA ASP A 515 -4.98 -25.18 0.54
C ASP A 515 -5.42 -23.77 0.96
N LEU A 516 -4.84 -23.18 2.03
CA LEU A 516 -5.09 -21.78 2.39
C LEU A 516 -4.61 -20.81 1.31
N ILE A 517 -3.42 -21.05 0.70
CA ILE A 517 -2.89 -20.23 -0.38
C ILE A 517 -3.86 -20.21 -1.58
N ASN A 518 -4.42 -21.36 -1.94
CA ASN A 518 -5.40 -21.46 -3.01
C ASN A 518 -6.76 -20.87 -2.61
N LYS A 519 -7.23 -21.13 -1.38
CA LYS A 519 -8.52 -20.63 -0.88
C LYS A 519 -8.60 -19.12 -0.88
N TYR A 520 -7.52 -18.45 -0.51
CA TYR A 520 -7.45 -16.98 -0.42
C TYR A 520 -6.74 -16.35 -1.63
N GLU A 521 -6.41 -17.11 -2.65
CA GLU A 521 -5.73 -16.64 -3.88
C GLU A 521 -4.41 -15.90 -3.61
N LEU A 522 -3.67 -16.30 -2.56
CA LEU A 522 -2.40 -15.66 -2.18
C LEU A 522 -1.36 -15.78 -3.28
N ALA A 523 -0.33 -14.90 -3.26
CA ALA A 523 0.75 -14.88 -4.25
C ALA A 523 1.58 -16.16 -4.30
N GLY A 524 1.74 -16.86 -3.16
CA GLY A 524 2.53 -18.07 -3.10
C GLY A 524 2.98 -18.45 -1.70
N VAL A 525 4.08 -19.18 -1.61
CA VAL A 525 4.67 -19.69 -0.38
C VAL A 525 6.16 -19.37 -0.29
N ALA A 526 6.65 -19.08 0.92
CA ALA A 526 8.07 -19.05 1.26
C ALA A 526 8.33 -19.90 2.50
N ALA A 527 9.33 -20.77 2.48
CA ALA A 527 9.57 -21.73 3.54
C ALA A 527 10.76 -21.37 4.42
N TRP A 528 10.59 -21.33 5.73
CA TRP A 528 11.65 -21.19 6.72
C TRP A 528 12.00 -22.56 7.30
N GLN A 529 13.15 -23.16 7.02
CA GLN A 529 14.15 -22.72 6.07
C GLN A 529 14.69 -23.93 5.29
N ARG A 530 15.34 -23.63 4.17
CA ARG A 530 16.03 -24.63 3.34
C ARG A 530 17.02 -25.46 4.14
N GLY A 531 16.92 -26.79 3.98
CA GLY A 531 17.74 -27.78 4.69
C GLY A 531 17.07 -28.36 5.94
N PHE A 532 15.85 -27.91 6.25
CA PHE A 532 15.05 -28.44 7.35
C PHE A 532 13.92 -29.37 6.88
N GLU A 533 13.58 -29.30 5.59
CA GLU A 533 12.51 -30.07 4.98
C GLU A 533 12.84 -31.55 4.78
N THR A 534 11.78 -32.38 4.68
CA THR A 534 11.85 -33.72 4.08
C THR A 534 11.68 -33.60 2.56
N PRO A 535 12.26 -34.55 1.76
CA PRO A 535 12.29 -34.42 0.29
C PRO A 535 10.92 -34.37 -0.40
N ASP A 536 9.89 -34.95 0.19
CA ASP A 536 8.52 -35.05 -0.32
C ASP A 536 7.77 -33.72 -0.32
N ILE A 537 8.15 -32.77 0.52
CA ILE A 537 7.50 -31.45 0.68
C ILE A 537 7.43 -30.67 -0.65
N TRP A 538 8.50 -30.70 -1.44
CA TRP A 538 8.53 -30.01 -2.72
C TRP A 538 7.54 -30.60 -3.74
N THR A 539 7.28 -31.90 -3.65
CA THR A 539 6.24 -32.57 -4.46
C THR A 539 4.85 -32.13 -4.03
N VAL A 540 4.61 -32.01 -2.73
CA VAL A 540 3.33 -31.52 -2.19
C VAL A 540 3.07 -30.09 -2.68
N LEU A 541 4.02 -29.17 -2.51
CA LEU A 541 3.89 -27.78 -2.96
C LEU A 541 3.72 -27.68 -4.47
N ASN A 542 4.45 -28.47 -5.25
CA ASN A 542 4.30 -28.51 -6.70
C ASN A 542 2.88 -28.92 -7.12
N ASN A 543 2.40 -30.03 -6.58
CA ASN A 543 1.09 -30.56 -6.93
C ASN A 543 -0.05 -29.60 -6.54
N ALA A 544 0.07 -28.96 -5.38
CA ALA A 544 -0.96 -28.08 -4.87
C ALA A 544 -0.96 -26.69 -5.54
N LEU A 545 0.20 -26.14 -5.92
CA LEU A 545 0.33 -24.73 -6.33
C LEU A 545 0.71 -24.52 -7.79
N LYS A 546 1.35 -25.50 -8.46
CA LYS A 546 1.82 -25.39 -9.86
C LYS A 546 1.05 -26.27 -10.85
N THR A 547 0.49 -27.37 -10.35
CA THR A 547 -0.24 -28.29 -11.23
C THR A 547 -1.73 -27.92 -11.25
N LYS A 548 -2.24 -27.46 -12.39
CA LYS A 548 -3.68 -27.21 -12.62
C LYS A 548 -4.36 -28.45 -13.16
#